data_cd1d3d14895709f78060891685a2ea2d
#
_entry.id   cd1d3d14895709f78060891685a2ea2d
#
_cell.length_a   1.000
_cell.length_b   1.000
_cell.length_c   1.000
_cell.angle_alpha   90.00
_cell.angle_beta   90.00
_cell.angle_gamma   90.00
#
_symmetry.space_group_name_H-M   'P 1'
#
loop_
_entity.id
_entity.type
_entity.pdbx_description
1 polymer ?
#
loop_
_entity_poly.entity_id
_entity_poly.type
_entity_poly.pdbx_seq_one_letter_code
_entity_poly.pdbx_strand_id
1 'polypeptide(L)'
;MGDSWDLINSEGEVVLSLKQVMQYKYLGNLVFPSVSKSAREKLKLCVCKARQYKGACISLSHEGPDVVDMILATWCNIAIPSILYGCETIPFSESAIMDIERIQCQIAKYALCLPLTAANVCAQIDLGMKPFRQTLYEFQLNYYNRVLGYNNERWAKQALIDHMSLSWNSPYLEHLYNIRIELGLFSLPSGSKLSNNIKDHFLAKTNESLSKLSLPWLREIKYFKKARHVKEGTSSEYITLFRYNAASLGHRYPRPGKLHKERLCPLCSNGEQNTVAHLALFCHTLEGVRRAKTGITSFRNMCSAKNFPDNEIFELFINGYDWNKIPLPLNLYLERGDELLILYEEFLKRS
;
A
#
# COMPACT_ATOMS: atom_id res chain seq x y z
N MET A 1 -48.04 -6.61 -4.49
CA MET A 1 -48.37 -6.23 -5.87
C MET A 1 -47.51 -5.05 -6.19
N GLY A 2 -46.69 -5.12 -7.23
CA GLY A 2 -45.85 -3.96 -7.61
C GLY A 2 -46.70 -3.00 -8.42
N ASP A 3 -46.68 -1.73 -8.07
CA ASP A 3 -47.33 -0.67 -8.84
C ASP A 3 -46.70 -0.62 -10.22
N SER A 4 -47.51 -0.55 -11.26
CA SER A 4 -47.09 -0.31 -12.64
C SER A 4 -47.42 1.10 -13.04
N TRP A 5 -46.58 1.71 -13.84
CA TRP A 5 -46.78 3.03 -14.43
C TRP A 5 -47.02 2.85 -15.92
N ASP A 6 -48.16 3.31 -16.41
CA ASP A 6 -48.52 3.23 -17.81
C ASP A 6 -48.17 4.54 -18.52
N LEU A 7 -47.34 4.46 -19.56
CA LEU A 7 -47.12 5.56 -20.50
C LEU A 7 -48.26 5.54 -21.50
N ILE A 8 -49.04 6.61 -21.54
CA ILE A 8 -50.21 6.78 -22.39
C ILE A 8 -49.83 7.75 -23.54
N ASN A 9 -50.21 7.41 -24.78
CA ASN A 9 -50.07 8.31 -25.91
C ASN A 9 -51.15 9.41 -25.88
N SER A 10 -51.07 10.34 -26.85
CA SER A 10 -52.05 11.44 -27.02
C SER A 10 -53.50 10.97 -27.27
N GLU A 11 -53.68 9.69 -27.62
CA GLU A 11 -54.97 9.08 -27.92
C GLU A 11 -55.52 8.31 -26.71
N GLY A 12 -54.82 8.30 -25.61
CA GLY A 12 -55.22 7.64 -24.36
C GLY A 12 -54.90 6.14 -24.29
N GLU A 13 -54.13 5.62 -25.26
CA GLU A 13 -53.72 4.23 -25.28
C GLU A 13 -52.43 4.01 -24.48
N VAL A 14 -52.39 2.89 -23.75
CA VAL A 14 -51.18 2.48 -23.04
C VAL A 14 -50.14 1.98 -24.03
N VAL A 15 -49.09 2.80 -24.22
CA VAL A 15 -47.99 2.47 -25.13
C VAL A 15 -46.97 1.56 -24.43
N LEU A 16 -46.76 1.75 -23.13
CA LEU A 16 -45.78 1.00 -22.35
C LEU A 16 -46.21 0.92 -20.89
N SER A 17 -46.18 -0.25 -20.31
CA SER A 17 -46.39 -0.46 -18.88
C SER A 17 -45.06 -0.72 -18.21
N LEU A 18 -44.64 0.18 -17.33
CA LEU A 18 -43.37 0.10 -16.56
C LEU A 18 -43.66 -0.53 -15.20
N LYS A 19 -43.04 -1.63 -14.91
CA LYS A 19 -43.10 -2.24 -13.57
C LYS A 19 -42.21 -1.49 -12.60
N GLN A 20 -42.76 -1.13 -11.44
CA GLN A 20 -41.95 -0.65 -10.35
C GLN A 20 -41.11 -1.82 -9.81
N VAL A 21 -39.79 -1.64 -9.80
CA VAL A 21 -38.85 -2.62 -9.27
C VAL A 21 -38.12 -2.05 -8.04
N MET A 22 -37.92 -2.90 -7.04
CA MET A 22 -37.24 -2.55 -5.81
C MET A 22 -35.71 -2.43 -5.98
N GLN A 23 -35.18 -2.97 -7.07
CA GLN A 23 -33.80 -2.82 -7.50
C GLN A 23 -33.69 -2.97 -9.02
N TYR A 24 -32.77 -2.25 -9.60
CA TYR A 24 -32.44 -2.32 -11.02
C TYR A 24 -30.94 -2.43 -11.22
N LYS A 25 -30.51 -3.30 -12.13
CA LYS A 25 -29.11 -3.42 -12.49
C LYS A 25 -28.82 -2.61 -13.74
N TYR A 26 -28.02 -1.55 -13.60
CA TYR A 26 -27.62 -0.69 -14.70
C TYR A 26 -26.11 -0.69 -14.87
N LEU A 27 -25.63 -1.11 -16.03
CA LEU A 27 -24.21 -1.21 -16.35
C LEU A 27 -23.36 -1.84 -15.22
N GLY A 28 -23.87 -2.93 -14.65
CA GLY A 28 -23.18 -3.65 -13.57
C GLY A 28 -23.35 -3.09 -12.18
N ASN A 29 -24.01 -1.94 -12.01
CA ASN A 29 -24.33 -1.36 -10.71
C ASN A 29 -25.78 -1.67 -10.32
N LEU A 30 -25.98 -1.95 -9.03
CA LEU A 30 -27.33 -2.08 -8.45
C LEU A 30 -27.84 -0.71 -8.03
N VAL A 31 -28.98 -0.31 -8.58
CA VAL A 31 -29.68 0.93 -8.24
C VAL A 31 -30.92 0.57 -7.43
N PHE A 32 -31.11 1.26 -6.32
CA PHE A 32 -32.25 1.14 -5.45
C PHE A 32 -33.01 2.47 -5.39
N PRO A 33 -34.27 2.50 -4.98
CA PRO A 33 -35.00 3.76 -4.76
C PRO A 33 -34.31 4.68 -3.72
N SER A 34 -33.55 4.11 -2.79
CA SER A 34 -32.77 4.86 -1.81
C SER A 34 -31.32 5.00 -2.27
N VAL A 35 -30.83 6.22 -2.40
CA VAL A 35 -29.44 6.55 -2.76
C VAL A 35 -28.46 5.97 -1.74
N SER A 36 -28.76 6.10 -0.44
CA SER A 36 -27.92 5.55 0.63
C SER A 36 -27.82 4.02 0.59
N LYS A 37 -28.89 3.34 0.22
CA LYS A 37 -28.89 1.88 0.03
C LYS A 37 -28.05 1.51 -1.18
N SER A 38 -28.20 2.22 -2.31
CA SER A 38 -27.39 2.01 -3.52
C SER A 38 -25.90 2.18 -3.21
N ALA A 39 -25.52 3.23 -2.52
CA ALA A 39 -24.12 3.49 -2.12
C ALA A 39 -23.59 2.35 -1.22
N ARG A 40 -24.35 1.94 -0.20
CA ARG A 40 -23.96 0.86 0.73
C ARG A 40 -23.71 -0.46 0.00
N GLU A 41 -24.63 -0.87 -0.87
CA GLU A 41 -24.50 -2.11 -1.62
C GLU A 41 -23.34 -2.05 -2.61
N LYS A 42 -23.11 -0.88 -3.21
CA LYS A 42 -21.92 -0.64 -4.06
C LYS A 42 -20.63 -0.80 -3.28
N LEU A 43 -20.51 -0.21 -2.08
CA LEU A 43 -19.32 -0.35 -1.23
C LEU A 43 -19.06 -1.80 -0.82
N LYS A 44 -20.11 -2.55 -0.46
CA LYS A 44 -19.97 -4.01 -0.19
C LYS A 44 -19.40 -4.74 -1.40
N LEU A 45 -19.91 -4.43 -2.60
CA LEU A 45 -19.40 -5.02 -3.84
C LEU A 45 -17.94 -4.67 -4.09
N CYS A 46 -17.51 -3.42 -3.81
CA CYS A 46 -16.11 -3.01 -3.94
C CYS A 46 -15.19 -3.82 -3.03
N VAL A 47 -15.56 -3.98 -1.75
CA VAL A 47 -14.79 -4.80 -0.80
C VAL A 47 -14.78 -6.28 -1.20
N CYS A 48 -15.91 -6.80 -1.68
CA CYS A 48 -16.00 -8.18 -2.20
C CYS A 48 -15.06 -8.40 -3.38
N LYS A 49 -15.08 -7.49 -4.38
CA LYS A 49 -14.14 -7.53 -5.52
C LYS A 49 -12.68 -7.47 -5.06
N ALA A 50 -12.35 -6.58 -4.11
CA ALA A 50 -11.00 -6.49 -3.59
C ALA A 50 -10.52 -7.83 -2.98
N ARG A 51 -11.40 -8.53 -2.25
CA ARG A 51 -11.10 -9.87 -1.70
C ARG A 51 -10.91 -10.93 -2.80
N GLN A 52 -11.72 -10.89 -3.86
CA GLN A 52 -11.59 -11.79 -5.01
C GLN A 52 -10.25 -11.59 -5.71
N TYR A 53 -9.89 -10.33 -5.99
CA TYR A 53 -8.59 -10.01 -6.61
C TYR A 53 -7.40 -10.33 -5.70
N LYS A 54 -7.55 -10.22 -4.38
CA LYS A 54 -6.54 -10.73 -3.45
C LYS A 54 -6.28 -12.21 -3.66
N GLY A 55 -7.35 -13.02 -3.77
CA GLY A 55 -7.23 -14.45 -4.07
C GLY A 55 -6.47 -14.70 -5.38
N ALA A 56 -6.82 -13.98 -6.44
CA ALA A 56 -6.11 -14.06 -7.73
C ALA A 56 -4.62 -13.68 -7.61
N CYS A 57 -4.30 -12.59 -6.92
CA CYS A 57 -2.91 -12.17 -6.68
C CYS A 57 -2.11 -13.23 -5.91
N ILE A 58 -2.72 -13.87 -4.91
CA ILE A 58 -2.08 -14.94 -4.14
C ILE A 58 -1.83 -16.16 -5.03
N SER A 59 -2.79 -16.55 -5.88
CA SER A 59 -2.59 -17.68 -6.80
C SER A 59 -1.44 -17.44 -7.77
N LEU A 60 -1.25 -16.19 -8.23
CA LEU A 60 -0.13 -15.83 -9.09
C LEU A 60 1.23 -15.92 -8.39
N SER A 61 1.30 -15.85 -7.07
CA SER A 61 2.56 -15.91 -6.33
C SER A 61 3.30 -17.24 -6.44
N HIS A 62 2.65 -18.26 -6.96
CA HIS A 62 3.25 -19.60 -7.18
C HIS A 62 3.74 -19.83 -8.62
N GLU A 63 3.57 -18.86 -9.54
CA GLU A 63 3.72 -19.07 -10.98
C GLU A 63 4.88 -18.31 -11.64
N GLY A 64 6.13 -18.51 -11.20
CA GLY A 64 7.28 -18.09 -12.03
C GLY A 64 8.14 -16.94 -11.48
N PRO A 65 9.10 -16.45 -12.29
CA PRO A 65 10.14 -15.53 -11.81
C PRO A 65 9.68 -14.06 -11.59
N ASP A 66 8.61 -13.63 -12.27
CA ASP A 66 8.16 -12.23 -12.27
C ASP A 66 6.90 -12.02 -11.42
N VAL A 67 6.78 -12.77 -10.33
CA VAL A 67 5.60 -12.78 -9.44
C VAL A 67 5.22 -11.39 -8.97
N VAL A 68 6.18 -10.59 -8.55
CA VAL A 68 5.94 -9.24 -8.03
C VAL A 68 5.32 -8.35 -9.10
N ASP A 69 5.86 -8.35 -10.32
CA ASP A 69 5.34 -7.55 -11.43
C ASP A 69 3.95 -8.02 -11.86
N MET A 70 3.69 -9.33 -11.89
CA MET A 70 2.38 -9.89 -12.19
C MET A 70 1.34 -9.49 -11.13
N ILE A 71 1.67 -9.57 -9.85
CA ILE A 71 0.80 -9.15 -8.75
C ILE A 71 0.50 -7.65 -8.85
N LEU A 72 1.53 -6.82 -9.06
CA LEU A 72 1.38 -5.38 -9.20
C LEU A 72 0.51 -5.02 -10.42
N ALA A 73 0.77 -5.63 -11.57
CA ALA A 73 -0.02 -5.43 -12.78
C ALA A 73 -1.49 -5.82 -12.56
N THR A 74 -1.75 -6.97 -11.95
CA THR A 74 -3.09 -7.45 -11.64
C THR A 74 -3.81 -6.50 -10.68
N TRP A 75 -3.14 -6.08 -9.60
CA TRP A 75 -3.77 -5.18 -8.63
C TRP A 75 -3.98 -3.78 -9.20
N CYS A 76 -2.95 -3.15 -9.75
CA CYS A 76 -3.02 -1.75 -10.17
C CYS A 76 -3.83 -1.55 -11.47
N ASN A 77 -3.70 -2.48 -12.45
CA ASN A 77 -4.28 -2.27 -13.78
C ASN A 77 -5.62 -2.99 -13.98
N ILE A 78 -5.94 -4.00 -13.15
CA ILE A 78 -7.17 -4.77 -13.29
C ILE A 78 -8.07 -4.57 -12.06
N ALA A 79 -7.56 -4.85 -10.86
CA ALA A 79 -8.35 -4.82 -9.64
C ALA A 79 -8.84 -3.42 -9.28
N ILE A 80 -7.94 -2.44 -9.20
CA ILE A 80 -8.29 -1.06 -8.85
C ILE A 80 -9.31 -0.46 -9.80
N PRO A 81 -9.14 -0.49 -11.14
CA PRO A 81 -10.17 -0.01 -12.06
C PRO A 81 -11.51 -0.73 -11.92
N SER A 82 -11.49 -2.06 -11.71
CA SER A 82 -12.70 -2.84 -11.49
C SER A 82 -13.43 -2.49 -10.19
N ILE A 83 -12.70 -2.21 -9.12
CA ILE A 83 -13.24 -1.80 -7.81
C ILE A 83 -13.85 -0.41 -7.93
N LEU A 84 -13.16 0.53 -8.58
CA LEU A 84 -13.58 1.92 -8.71
C LEU A 84 -14.64 2.16 -9.79
N TYR A 85 -14.87 1.20 -10.67
CA TYR A 85 -15.86 1.34 -11.73
C TYR A 85 -17.24 1.73 -11.19
N GLY A 86 -17.78 2.87 -11.63
CA GLY A 86 -19.08 3.42 -11.19
C GLY A 86 -19.05 3.94 -9.74
N CYS A 87 -17.88 4.33 -9.24
CA CYS A 87 -17.70 4.90 -7.89
C CYS A 87 -17.36 6.39 -7.92
N GLU A 88 -17.46 7.03 -9.07
CA GLU A 88 -17.13 8.44 -9.27
C GLU A 88 -17.89 9.37 -8.33
N THR A 89 -19.16 9.04 -8.06
CA THR A 89 -20.07 9.84 -7.23
C THR A 89 -20.50 9.15 -5.95
N ILE A 90 -19.89 8.02 -5.63
CA ILE A 90 -20.23 7.25 -4.43
C ILE A 90 -19.37 7.73 -3.25
N PRO A 91 -19.96 8.27 -2.16
CA PRO A 91 -19.21 8.57 -0.95
C PRO A 91 -18.73 7.27 -0.30
N PHE A 92 -17.42 7.12 -0.18
CA PHE A 92 -16.83 5.97 0.49
C PHE A 92 -16.84 6.18 2.00
N SER A 93 -17.35 5.18 2.73
CA SER A 93 -17.20 5.15 4.18
C SER A 93 -15.75 4.84 4.56
N GLU A 94 -15.30 5.41 5.68
CA GLU A 94 -13.96 5.17 6.20
C GLU A 94 -13.67 3.67 6.38
N SER A 95 -14.66 2.90 6.85
CA SER A 95 -14.53 1.44 7.01
C SER A 95 -14.26 0.73 5.69
N ALA A 96 -14.93 1.12 4.60
CA ALA A 96 -14.73 0.51 3.28
C ALA A 96 -13.34 0.85 2.72
N ILE A 97 -12.86 2.08 2.91
CA ILE A 97 -11.51 2.49 2.51
C ILE A 97 -10.48 1.65 3.28
N MET A 98 -10.60 1.58 4.61
CA MET A 98 -9.68 0.82 5.46
C MET A 98 -9.67 -0.68 5.13
N ASP A 99 -10.81 -1.27 4.79
CA ASP A 99 -10.87 -2.67 4.41
C ASP A 99 -10.13 -2.94 3.10
N ILE A 100 -10.29 -2.08 2.10
CA ILE A 100 -9.57 -2.22 0.82
C ILE A 100 -8.06 -1.94 1.00
N GLU A 101 -7.68 -0.93 1.79
CA GLU A 101 -6.29 -0.66 2.12
C GLU A 101 -5.62 -1.84 2.86
N ARG A 102 -6.34 -2.46 3.80
CA ARG A 102 -5.85 -3.67 4.48
C ARG A 102 -5.61 -4.81 3.49
N ILE A 103 -6.52 -5.02 2.54
CA ILE A 103 -6.38 -6.03 1.49
C ILE A 103 -5.16 -5.70 0.62
N GLN A 104 -5.01 -4.46 0.18
CA GLN A 104 -3.86 -3.99 -0.60
C GLN A 104 -2.54 -4.23 0.13
N CYS A 105 -2.48 -3.91 1.43
CA CYS A 105 -1.29 -4.16 2.25
C CYS A 105 -0.98 -5.66 2.39
N GLN A 106 -1.99 -6.52 2.48
CA GLN A 106 -1.79 -7.97 2.51
C GLN A 106 -1.21 -8.47 1.19
N ILE A 107 -1.71 -7.97 0.05
CA ILE A 107 -1.18 -8.28 -1.28
C ILE A 107 0.28 -7.85 -1.39
N ALA A 108 0.58 -6.62 -0.95
CA ALA A 108 1.95 -6.09 -0.97
C ALA A 108 2.91 -6.94 -0.11
N LYS A 109 2.48 -7.35 1.07
CA LYS A 109 3.28 -8.24 1.94
C LYS A 109 3.49 -9.61 1.30
N TYR A 110 2.46 -10.14 0.66
CA TYR A 110 2.52 -11.41 -0.03
C TYR A 110 3.54 -11.36 -1.18
N ALA A 111 3.47 -10.30 -2.00
CA ALA A 111 4.41 -10.10 -3.10
C ALA A 111 5.88 -10.01 -2.64
N LEU A 112 6.12 -9.51 -1.43
CA LEU A 112 7.46 -9.36 -0.85
C LEU A 112 7.84 -10.50 0.11
N CYS A 113 7.09 -11.58 0.17
CA CYS A 113 7.28 -12.70 1.10
C CYS A 113 7.37 -12.26 2.57
N LEU A 114 6.66 -11.18 2.94
CA LEU A 114 6.67 -10.62 4.26
C LEU A 114 5.59 -11.24 5.16
N PRO A 115 5.89 -11.45 6.44
CA PRO A 115 4.87 -11.87 7.39
C PRO A 115 3.79 -10.78 7.54
N LEU A 116 2.55 -11.20 7.79
CA LEU A 116 1.41 -10.27 7.94
C LEU A 116 1.62 -9.23 9.06
N THR A 117 2.49 -9.53 10.01
CA THR A 117 2.89 -8.62 11.09
C THR A 117 3.84 -7.50 10.67
N ALA A 118 4.45 -7.55 9.47
CA ALA A 118 5.27 -6.46 8.95
C ALA A 118 4.48 -5.15 8.84
N ALA A 119 5.16 -4.01 8.95
CA ALA A 119 4.52 -2.71 8.84
C ALA A 119 3.94 -2.50 7.43
N ASN A 120 2.67 -2.10 7.35
CA ASN A 120 1.96 -1.94 6.08
C ASN A 120 2.63 -0.93 5.15
N VAL A 121 3.04 0.20 5.71
CA VAL A 121 3.64 1.32 4.95
C VAL A 121 4.92 0.88 4.23
N CYS A 122 5.72 0.02 4.85
CA CYS A 122 6.98 -0.46 4.27
C CYS A 122 6.74 -1.26 2.98
N ALA A 123 5.81 -2.22 3.01
CA ALA A 123 5.50 -3.04 1.84
C ALA A 123 4.95 -2.21 0.67
N GLN A 124 4.10 -1.22 0.96
CA GLN A 124 3.55 -0.33 -0.06
C GLN A 124 4.62 0.52 -0.73
N ILE A 125 5.52 1.09 0.07
CA ILE A 125 6.60 1.96 -0.44
C ILE A 125 7.54 1.20 -1.35
N ASP A 126 8.01 0.04 -0.93
CA ASP A 126 8.99 -0.73 -1.69
C ASP A 126 8.44 -1.26 -3.01
N LEU A 127 7.14 -1.48 -3.08
CA LEU A 127 6.46 -1.83 -4.33
C LEU A 127 6.03 -0.60 -5.15
N GLY A 128 6.18 0.61 -4.61
CA GLY A 128 5.68 1.83 -5.25
C GLY A 128 4.16 1.88 -5.36
N MET A 129 3.44 1.12 -4.50
CA MET A 129 1.99 1.08 -4.50
C MET A 129 1.42 2.33 -3.85
N LYS A 130 0.62 3.09 -4.60
CA LYS A 130 -0.15 4.21 -4.03
C LYS A 130 -1.15 3.67 -3.01
N PRO A 131 -1.36 4.34 -1.85
CA PRO A 131 -2.48 4.02 -0.97
C PRO A 131 -3.80 4.02 -1.74
N PHE A 132 -4.71 3.12 -1.42
CA PHE A 132 -6.02 3.07 -2.08
C PHE A 132 -6.77 4.39 -1.92
N ARG A 133 -6.73 5.01 -0.75
CA ARG A 133 -7.30 6.33 -0.48
C ARG A 133 -6.78 7.40 -1.43
N GLN A 134 -5.48 7.44 -1.69
CA GLN A 134 -4.90 8.37 -2.66
C GLN A 134 -5.50 8.16 -4.06
N THR A 135 -5.56 6.92 -4.51
CA THR A 135 -6.13 6.57 -5.83
C THR A 135 -7.61 6.93 -5.91
N LEU A 136 -8.38 6.68 -4.84
CA LEU A 136 -9.79 7.05 -4.76
C LEU A 136 -9.99 8.58 -4.84
N TYR A 137 -9.19 9.34 -4.09
CA TYR A 137 -9.29 10.81 -4.10
C TYR A 137 -8.92 11.39 -5.45
N GLU A 138 -7.82 10.90 -6.06
CA GLU A 138 -7.46 11.27 -7.44
C GLU A 138 -8.61 10.98 -8.43
N PHE A 139 -9.23 9.81 -8.32
CA PHE A 139 -10.32 9.37 -9.18
C PHE A 139 -11.56 10.27 -9.06
N GLN A 140 -12.03 10.51 -7.84
CA GLN A 140 -13.26 11.28 -7.59
C GLN A 140 -13.10 12.77 -7.86
N LEU A 141 -11.97 13.37 -7.45
CA LEU A 141 -11.71 14.80 -7.71
C LEU A 141 -11.47 15.08 -9.19
N ASN A 142 -10.81 14.18 -9.91
CA ASN A 142 -10.65 14.29 -11.36
C ASN A 142 -11.98 14.16 -12.08
N TYR A 143 -12.87 13.28 -11.65
CA TYR A 143 -14.21 13.19 -12.19
C TYR A 143 -15.00 14.48 -11.97
N TYR A 144 -15.00 15.00 -10.75
CA TYR A 144 -15.67 16.27 -10.42
C TYR A 144 -15.16 17.43 -11.28
N ASN A 145 -13.84 17.60 -11.41
CA ASN A 145 -13.23 18.62 -12.28
C ASN A 145 -13.61 18.44 -13.74
N ARG A 146 -13.64 17.21 -14.22
CA ARG A 146 -14.07 16.90 -15.60
C ARG A 146 -15.52 17.32 -15.85
N VAL A 147 -16.42 17.02 -14.91
CA VAL A 147 -17.85 17.40 -15.02
C VAL A 147 -18.00 18.92 -15.00
N LEU A 148 -17.27 19.62 -14.13
CA LEU A 148 -17.27 21.09 -14.11
C LEU A 148 -16.80 21.71 -15.44
N GLY A 149 -15.87 21.05 -16.13
CA GLY A 149 -15.35 21.49 -17.42
C GLY A 149 -16.27 21.18 -18.63
N TYR A 150 -17.38 20.45 -18.42
CA TYR A 150 -18.30 20.16 -19.53
C TYR A 150 -19.05 21.40 -19.99
N ASN A 151 -19.58 21.36 -21.23
CA ASN A 151 -20.55 22.35 -21.70
C ASN A 151 -21.80 22.36 -20.79
N ASN A 152 -22.38 23.53 -20.59
CA ASN A 152 -23.56 23.74 -19.72
C ASN A 152 -24.80 22.94 -20.18
N GLU A 153 -24.85 22.54 -21.41
CA GLU A 153 -25.96 21.72 -21.95
C GLU A 153 -25.86 20.23 -21.55
N ARG A 154 -24.72 19.79 -21.03
CA ARG A 154 -24.56 18.37 -20.61
C ARG A 154 -25.29 18.12 -19.31
N TRP A 155 -26.16 17.11 -19.31
CA TRP A 155 -26.95 16.67 -18.16
C TRP A 155 -26.13 16.46 -16.88
N ALA A 156 -24.94 15.86 -16.99
CA ALA A 156 -24.08 15.65 -15.84
C ALA A 156 -23.65 16.97 -15.17
N LYS A 157 -23.37 18.02 -15.97
CA LYS A 157 -23.04 19.33 -15.43
C LYS A 157 -24.25 20.04 -14.84
N GLN A 158 -25.40 19.99 -15.54
CA GLN A 158 -26.65 20.54 -15.03
C GLN A 158 -27.02 19.91 -13.68
N ALA A 159 -27.02 18.58 -13.60
CA ALA A 159 -27.25 17.85 -12.37
C ALA A 159 -26.28 18.28 -11.23
N LEU A 160 -25.00 18.48 -11.54
CA LEU A 160 -24.03 18.94 -10.56
C LEU A 160 -24.35 20.39 -10.09
N ILE A 161 -24.68 21.29 -11.02
CA ILE A 161 -25.06 22.68 -10.70
C ILE A 161 -26.33 22.70 -9.85
N ASP A 162 -27.33 21.89 -10.20
CA ASP A 162 -28.57 21.79 -9.42
C ASP A 162 -28.26 21.26 -8.00
N HIS A 163 -27.42 20.25 -7.86
CA HIS A 163 -26.96 19.77 -6.54
C HIS A 163 -26.23 20.84 -5.74
N MET A 164 -25.48 21.73 -6.39
CA MET A 164 -24.77 22.82 -5.72
C MET A 164 -25.69 23.98 -5.34
N SER A 165 -26.75 24.24 -6.13
CA SER A 165 -27.71 25.33 -5.91
C SER A 165 -28.78 24.95 -4.90
N LEU A 166 -29.19 23.69 -4.89
CA LEU A 166 -30.12 23.20 -3.89
C LEU A 166 -29.34 23.08 -2.57
N SER A 167 -29.74 23.80 -1.55
CA SER A 167 -29.14 23.74 -0.20
C SER A 167 -29.31 22.38 0.51
N TRP A 168 -29.44 21.33 -0.27
CA TRP A 168 -29.55 19.99 0.20
C TRP A 168 -28.15 19.45 0.53
N ASN A 169 -28.01 18.87 1.72
CA ASN A 169 -26.83 18.11 2.11
C ASN A 169 -26.66 16.91 1.17
N SER A 170 -26.07 17.14 -0.02
CA SER A 170 -25.72 16.06 -0.91
C SER A 170 -24.57 15.26 -0.27
N PRO A 171 -24.75 13.98 0.09
CA PRO A 171 -23.68 13.18 0.67
C PRO A 171 -22.42 13.12 -0.22
N TYR A 172 -22.60 13.25 -1.53
CA TYR A 172 -21.49 13.32 -2.47
C TYR A 172 -20.69 14.63 -2.36
N LEU A 173 -21.38 15.78 -2.33
CA LEU A 173 -20.70 17.06 -2.20
C LEU A 173 -20.04 17.23 -0.83
N GLU A 174 -20.69 16.77 0.23
CA GLU A 174 -20.11 16.72 1.56
C GLU A 174 -18.85 15.84 1.60
N HIS A 175 -18.91 14.68 0.98
CA HIS A 175 -17.74 13.81 0.85
C HIS A 175 -16.59 14.49 0.10
N LEU A 176 -16.84 15.13 -1.03
CA LEU A 176 -15.82 15.88 -1.78
C LEU A 176 -15.27 17.07 -0.97
N TYR A 177 -16.11 17.74 -0.21
CA TYR A 177 -15.69 18.83 0.67
C TYR A 177 -14.75 18.31 1.76
N ASN A 178 -15.08 17.19 2.39
CA ASN A 178 -14.22 16.54 3.40
C ASN A 178 -12.87 16.11 2.82
N ILE A 179 -12.85 15.54 1.61
CA ILE A 179 -11.60 15.24 0.91
C ILE A 179 -10.75 16.50 0.70
N ARG A 180 -11.37 17.61 0.29
CA ARG A 180 -10.66 18.88 0.08
C ARG A 180 -10.07 19.44 1.36
N ILE A 181 -10.83 19.39 2.46
CA ILE A 181 -10.33 19.79 3.79
C ILE A 181 -9.13 18.93 4.18
N GLU A 182 -9.25 17.62 4.08
CA GLU A 182 -8.15 16.69 4.40
C GLU A 182 -6.88 17.00 3.61
N LEU A 183 -7.04 17.36 2.34
CA LEU A 183 -5.92 17.71 1.45
C LEU A 183 -5.42 19.16 1.61
N GLY A 184 -6.07 19.98 2.41
CA GLY A 184 -5.75 21.42 2.54
C GLY A 184 -6.07 22.23 1.28
N LEU A 185 -7.00 21.78 0.44
CA LEU A 185 -7.34 22.41 -0.84
C LEU A 185 -8.51 23.40 -0.68
N PHE A 186 -8.22 24.68 -0.51
CA PHE A 186 -9.25 25.73 -0.47
C PHE A 186 -9.89 25.99 -1.84
N SER A 187 -9.10 25.89 -2.91
CA SER A 187 -9.58 25.88 -4.29
C SER A 187 -9.12 24.59 -4.98
N LEU A 188 -9.91 24.08 -5.92
CA LEU A 188 -9.52 22.89 -6.69
C LEU A 188 -8.61 23.31 -7.85
N PRO A 189 -7.33 23.00 -7.81
CA PRO A 189 -6.46 23.17 -8.96
C PRO A 189 -6.87 22.17 -10.06
N SER A 190 -6.65 22.54 -11.32
CA SER A 190 -6.95 21.66 -12.45
C SER A 190 -5.73 20.81 -12.86
N GLY A 191 -6.00 19.65 -13.44
CA GLY A 191 -5.00 18.82 -14.13
C GLY A 191 -3.87 18.32 -13.23
N SER A 192 -2.62 18.46 -13.71
CA SER A 192 -1.42 17.93 -13.05
C SER A 192 -1.15 18.53 -11.66
N LYS A 193 -1.59 19.76 -11.41
CA LYS A 193 -1.44 20.39 -10.08
C LYS A 193 -2.25 19.67 -9.01
N LEU A 194 -3.47 19.22 -9.33
CA LEU A 194 -4.27 18.45 -8.39
C LEU A 194 -3.60 17.13 -8.01
N SER A 195 -3.13 16.38 -9.01
CA SER A 195 -2.45 15.10 -8.77
C SER A 195 -1.17 15.28 -7.95
N ASN A 196 -0.41 16.34 -8.18
CA ASN A 196 0.80 16.62 -7.40
C ASN A 196 0.46 16.96 -5.94
N ASN A 197 -0.53 17.83 -5.70
CA ASN A 197 -0.95 18.16 -4.33
C ASN A 197 -1.42 16.93 -3.55
N ILE A 198 -2.20 16.05 -4.19
CA ILE A 198 -2.64 14.79 -3.57
C ILE A 198 -1.42 13.92 -3.25
N LYS A 199 -0.51 13.76 -4.21
CA LYS A 199 0.71 12.98 -4.04
C LYS A 199 1.57 13.49 -2.88
N ASP A 200 1.78 14.80 -2.81
CA ASP A 200 2.62 15.43 -1.77
C ASP A 200 1.99 15.25 -0.38
N HIS A 201 0.67 15.39 -0.26
CA HIS A 201 -0.05 15.12 0.98
C HIS A 201 0.16 13.68 1.46
N PHE A 202 -0.03 12.68 0.57
CA PHE A 202 0.15 11.28 0.94
C PHE A 202 1.62 10.91 1.17
N LEU A 203 2.56 11.56 0.48
CA LEU A 203 3.98 11.39 0.74
C LEU A 203 4.36 11.91 2.14
N ALA A 204 3.81 13.05 2.56
CA ALA A 204 4.02 13.58 3.91
C ALA A 204 3.48 12.61 4.98
N LYS A 205 2.25 12.09 4.82
CA LYS A 205 1.68 11.07 5.72
C LYS A 205 2.50 9.78 5.77
N THR A 206 3.05 9.37 4.63
CA THR A 206 3.91 8.20 4.52
C THR A 206 5.20 8.41 5.30
N ASN A 207 5.85 9.56 5.13
CA ASN A 207 7.08 9.91 5.85
C ASN A 207 6.84 10.02 7.36
N GLU A 208 5.71 10.58 7.79
CA GLU A 208 5.31 10.59 9.20
C GLU A 208 5.14 9.17 9.74
N SER A 209 4.51 8.28 8.99
CA SER A 209 4.33 6.88 9.38
C SER A 209 5.66 6.14 9.48
N LEU A 210 6.59 6.39 8.55
CA LEU A 210 7.93 5.82 8.58
C LEU A 210 8.76 6.31 9.77
N SER A 211 8.65 7.60 10.12
CA SER A 211 9.39 8.15 11.26
C SER A 211 9.00 7.47 12.59
N LYS A 212 7.74 7.03 12.71
CA LYS A 212 7.23 6.30 13.88
C LYS A 212 7.77 4.87 14.00
N LEU A 213 8.29 4.29 12.93
CA LEU A 213 8.76 2.90 12.91
C LEU A 213 10.18 2.71 13.44
N SER A 214 10.90 3.78 13.75
CA SER A 214 12.31 3.73 14.15
C SER A 214 13.19 2.96 13.15
N LEU A 215 12.89 3.07 11.86
CA LEU A 215 13.63 2.45 10.76
C LEU A 215 14.28 3.55 9.90
N PRO A 216 15.37 4.19 10.37
CA PRO A 216 15.96 5.35 9.69
C PRO A 216 16.44 5.05 8.28
N TRP A 217 16.81 3.80 8.00
CA TRP A 217 17.29 3.37 6.69
C TRP A 217 16.19 3.26 5.60
N LEU A 218 14.90 3.38 5.96
CA LEU A 218 13.80 3.40 4.99
C LEU A 218 13.52 4.77 4.39
N ARG A 219 14.31 5.79 4.70
CA ARG A 219 14.09 7.17 4.25
C ARG A 219 14.24 7.35 2.73
N GLU A 220 14.96 6.45 2.05
CA GLU A 220 15.12 6.49 0.59
C GLU A 220 14.24 5.48 -0.12
N ILE A 221 13.23 5.99 -0.83
CA ILE A 221 12.22 5.20 -1.58
C ILE A 221 12.78 4.72 -2.94
N LYS A 222 14.01 4.23 -3.02
CA LYS A 222 14.58 3.72 -4.28
C LYS A 222 14.60 2.19 -4.37
N TYR A 223 14.11 1.51 -3.34
CA TYR A 223 14.20 0.05 -3.25
C TYR A 223 13.23 -0.67 -4.17
N PHE A 224 12.11 -0.06 -4.57
CA PHE A 224 11.04 -0.75 -5.31
C PHE A 224 11.53 -1.46 -6.59
N LYS A 225 12.52 -0.92 -7.29
CA LYS A 225 13.11 -1.56 -8.48
C LYS A 225 13.81 -2.88 -8.14
N LYS A 226 14.36 -3.01 -6.93
CA LYS A 226 15.05 -4.20 -6.44
C LYS A 226 14.07 -5.20 -5.81
N ALA A 227 12.98 -4.72 -5.22
CA ALA A 227 11.93 -5.53 -4.64
C ALA A 227 11.23 -6.45 -5.66
N ARG A 228 11.24 -6.08 -6.94
CA ARG A 228 10.70 -6.91 -8.04
C ARG A 228 11.34 -8.29 -8.16
N HIS A 229 12.54 -8.47 -7.62
CA HIS A 229 13.28 -9.73 -7.66
C HIS A 229 13.12 -10.57 -6.39
N VAL A 230 12.22 -10.18 -5.46
CA VAL A 230 11.97 -10.95 -4.25
C VAL A 230 11.25 -12.24 -4.61
N LYS A 231 11.79 -13.35 -4.12
CA LYS A 231 11.23 -14.69 -4.29
C LYS A 231 11.36 -15.45 -2.98
N GLU A 232 10.30 -16.17 -2.59
CA GLU A 232 10.29 -17.00 -1.39
C GLU A 232 11.41 -18.05 -1.42
N GLY A 233 12.06 -18.28 -0.27
CA GLY A 233 13.18 -19.21 -0.13
C GLY A 233 14.47 -18.75 -0.77
N THR A 234 14.58 -17.49 -1.19
CA THR A 234 15.79 -16.93 -1.82
C THR A 234 16.41 -15.83 -0.98
N SER A 235 17.67 -15.52 -1.27
CA SER A 235 18.47 -14.46 -0.65
C SER A 235 17.77 -13.09 -0.63
N SER A 236 16.99 -12.79 -1.65
CA SER A 236 16.23 -11.54 -1.76
C SER A 236 15.12 -11.41 -0.71
N GLU A 237 14.54 -12.52 -0.27
CA GLU A 237 13.61 -12.53 0.86
C GLU A 237 14.29 -12.06 2.15
N TYR A 238 15.50 -12.56 2.42
CA TYR A 238 16.24 -12.20 3.63
C TYR A 238 16.64 -10.74 3.66
N ILE A 239 17.05 -10.16 2.54
CA ILE A 239 17.25 -8.70 2.45
C ILE A 239 15.98 -7.97 2.86
N THR A 240 14.83 -8.39 2.35
CA THR A 240 13.53 -7.76 2.61
C THR A 240 13.15 -7.93 4.09
N LEU A 241 13.32 -9.13 4.66
CA LEU A 241 13.07 -9.39 6.07
C LEU A 241 13.94 -8.52 6.98
N PHE A 242 15.22 -8.37 6.68
CA PHE A 242 16.13 -7.52 7.45
C PHE A 242 15.82 -6.05 7.26
N ARG A 243 15.51 -5.61 6.03
CA ARG A 243 15.15 -4.23 5.71
C ARG A 243 13.94 -3.75 6.53
N TYR A 244 12.95 -4.60 6.76
CA TYR A 244 11.76 -4.24 7.53
C TYR A 244 11.81 -4.66 8.99
N ASN A 245 12.97 -5.04 9.49
CA ASN A 245 13.09 -5.58 10.83
C ASN A 245 12.07 -6.72 11.06
N ALA A 246 11.89 -7.54 10.02
CA ALA A 246 10.87 -8.57 9.92
C ALA A 246 11.38 -9.97 10.22
N ALA A 247 12.70 -10.15 10.37
CA ALA A 247 13.29 -11.39 10.83
C ALA A 247 12.86 -11.68 12.27
N SER A 248 12.58 -12.95 12.57
CA SER A 248 12.09 -13.38 13.89
C SER A 248 13.23 -13.39 14.91
N LEU A 249 13.62 -12.23 15.39
CA LEU A 249 14.70 -12.06 16.37
C LEU A 249 14.22 -11.95 17.83
N GLY A 250 12.96 -12.25 18.11
CA GLY A 250 12.40 -12.24 19.46
C GLY A 250 12.02 -10.88 20.04
N HIS A 251 12.54 -9.76 19.48
CA HIS A 251 12.27 -8.40 20.02
C HIS A 251 11.10 -7.68 19.36
N ARG A 252 10.55 -8.23 18.29
CA ARG A 252 9.66 -7.58 17.34
C ARG A 252 8.33 -7.08 17.90
N TYR A 253 7.83 -7.78 18.92
CA TYR A 253 6.64 -7.38 19.67
C TYR A 253 6.89 -7.71 21.14
N PRO A 254 7.20 -6.71 21.96
CA PRO A 254 7.11 -6.93 23.40
C PRO A 254 5.66 -7.30 23.68
N ARG A 255 5.42 -8.55 24.09
CA ARG A 255 4.14 -8.89 24.69
C ARG A 255 3.92 -7.92 25.85
N PRO A 256 2.72 -7.33 26.01
CA PRO A 256 2.45 -6.50 27.18
C PRO A 256 2.89 -7.25 28.44
N GLY A 257 3.78 -6.64 29.24
CA GLY A 257 4.30 -7.27 30.47
C GLY A 257 5.64 -7.98 30.36
N LYS A 258 6.26 -8.15 29.19
CA LYS A 258 7.61 -8.70 29.07
C LYS A 258 8.70 -7.66 29.33
N LEU A 259 9.62 -8.00 30.25
CA LEU A 259 10.69 -7.14 30.69
C LEU A 259 11.74 -6.87 29.62
N HIS A 260 12.46 -5.75 29.75
CA HIS A 260 13.54 -5.26 28.88
C HIS A 260 14.61 -6.33 28.55
N LYS A 261 14.81 -7.33 29.42
CA LYS A 261 15.77 -8.43 29.28
C LYS A 261 15.51 -9.33 28.06
N GLU A 262 14.25 -9.47 27.62
CA GLU A 262 13.91 -10.32 26.48
C GLU A 262 14.23 -9.69 25.11
N ARG A 263 14.68 -8.43 25.12
CA ARG A 263 15.10 -7.70 23.91
C ARG A 263 16.61 -7.76 23.70
N LEU A 264 17.31 -8.41 24.59
CA LEU A 264 18.76 -8.53 24.48
C LEU A 264 19.12 -9.67 23.52
N CYS A 265 20.26 -9.52 22.86
CA CYS A 265 20.78 -10.56 21.98
C CYS A 265 21.07 -11.84 22.80
N PRO A 266 20.46 -12.98 22.47
CA PRO A 266 20.67 -14.21 23.23
C PRO A 266 22.09 -14.77 23.09
N LEU A 267 22.85 -14.33 22.07
CA LEU A 267 24.20 -14.78 21.79
C LEU A 267 25.27 -13.91 22.42
N CYS A 268 24.97 -12.64 22.68
CA CYS A 268 25.93 -11.68 23.22
C CYS A 268 25.72 -11.47 24.71
N SER A 269 26.80 -11.55 25.50
CA SER A 269 26.78 -11.22 26.95
C SER A 269 26.77 -9.71 27.23
N ASN A 270 26.91 -8.87 26.21
CA ASN A 270 27.15 -7.43 26.34
C ASN A 270 25.90 -6.58 26.63
N GLY A 271 24.72 -7.19 26.77
CA GLY A 271 23.48 -6.46 27.00
C GLY A 271 22.98 -5.66 25.78
N GLU A 272 23.48 -5.94 24.60
CA GLU A 272 23.05 -5.28 23.36
C GLU A 272 21.67 -5.75 22.89
N GLN A 273 20.92 -4.83 22.29
CA GLN A 273 19.60 -5.14 21.77
C GLN A 273 19.67 -6.12 20.59
N ASN A 274 18.78 -7.10 20.58
CA ASN A 274 18.64 -8.05 19.49
C ASN A 274 17.94 -7.41 18.29
N THR A 275 18.66 -6.58 17.54
CA THR A 275 18.18 -5.91 16.34
C THR A 275 18.75 -6.57 15.07
N VAL A 276 18.11 -6.34 13.93
CA VAL A 276 18.63 -6.82 12.64
C VAL A 276 20.00 -6.22 12.31
N ALA A 277 20.22 -4.95 12.68
CA ALA A 277 21.51 -4.29 12.50
C ALA A 277 22.59 -4.94 13.39
N HIS A 278 22.26 -5.21 14.66
CA HIS A 278 23.17 -5.90 15.57
C HIS A 278 23.55 -7.28 15.04
N LEU A 279 22.57 -8.09 14.62
CA LEU A 279 22.82 -9.42 14.07
C LEU A 279 23.69 -9.35 12.82
N ALA A 280 23.34 -8.48 11.87
CA ALA A 280 24.05 -8.41 10.59
C ALA A 280 25.47 -7.89 10.75
N LEU A 281 25.71 -6.85 11.56
CA LEU A 281 26.98 -6.11 11.57
C LEU A 281 27.77 -6.21 12.86
N PHE A 282 27.13 -6.29 14.03
CA PHE A 282 27.76 -5.99 15.32
C PHE A 282 27.79 -7.13 16.32
N CYS A 283 27.04 -8.21 16.13
CA CYS A 283 27.02 -9.34 17.05
C CYS A 283 28.41 -10.00 17.16
N HIS A 284 29.08 -9.88 18.31
CA HIS A 284 30.42 -10.40 18.53
C HIS A 284 30.50 -11.94 18.36
N THR A 285 29.49 -12.64 18.81
CA THR A 285 29.44 -14.13 18.69
C THR A 285 29.40 -14.59 17.23
N LEU A 286 28.88 -13.78 16.33
CA LEU A 286 28.84 -14.08 14.89
C LEU A 286 30.04 -13.53 14.11
N GLU A 287 30.96 -12.83 14.75
CA GLU A 287 32.13 -12.22 14.08
C GLU A 287 32.98 -13.25 13.33
N GLY A 288 33.19 -14.42 13.91
CA GLY A 288 33.93 -15.52 13.25
C GLY A 288 33.22 -16.00 11.96
N VAL A 289 31.90 -16.08 11.98
CA VAL A 289 31.10 -16.47 10.80
C VAL A 289 31.17 -15.37 9.73
N ARG A 290 31.02 -14.09 10.13
CA ARG A 290 31.15 -12.98 9.22
C ARG A 290 32.50 -12.94 8.51
N ARG A 291 33.60 -13.13 9.22
CA ARG A 291 34.95 -13.15 8.64
C ARG A 291 35.19 -14.32 7.70
N ALA A 292 34.68 -15.49 8.09
CA ALA A 292 34.96 -16.74 7.34
C ALA A 292 34.06 -16.96 6.13
N LYS A 293 32.80 -16.47 6.19
CA LYS A 293 31.75 -16.87 5.23
C LYS A 293 31.08 -15.69 4.50
N THR A 294 31.40 -14.45 4.87
CA THR A 294 30.74 -13.27 4.25
C THR A 294 31.74 -12.12 4.00
N GLY A 295 31.37 -11.21 3.12
CA GLY A 295 32.09 -9.95 2.87
C GLY A 295 31.73 -8.83 3.86
N ILE A 296 30.79 -9.05 4.77
CA ILE A 296 30.23 -8.03 5.66
C ILE A 296 31.29 -7.38 6.55
N THR A 297 32.23 -8.14 7.09
CA THR A 297 33.32 -7.59 7.90
C THR A 297 34.20 -6.64 7.11
N SER A 298 34.53 -6.95 5.88
CA SER A 298 35.30 -6.08 4.99
C SER A 298 34.53 -4.79 4.70
N PHE A 299 33.28 -4.89 4.34
CA PHE A 299 32.42 -3.74 4.11
C PHE A 299 32.34 -2.82 5.36
N ARG A 300 32.10 -3.40 6.56
CA ARG A 300 32.05 -2.66 7.81
C ARG A 300 33.36 -1.94 8.09
N ASN A 301 34.50 -2.61 7.92
CA ASN A 301 35.80 -2.02 8.16
C ASN A 301 36.09 -0.84 7.21
N MET A 302 35.70 -0.95 5.93
CA MET A 302 35.84 0.13 4.95
C MET A 302 34.96 1.35 5.31
N CYS A 303 33.73 1.11 5.78
CA CYS A 303 32.86 2.18 6.26
C CYS A 303 33.41 2.85 7.53
N SER A 304 33.89 2.05 8.49
CA SER A 304 34.49 2.55 9.73
C SER A 304 35.75 3.37 9.46
N ALA A 305 36.59 2.96 8.51
CA ALA A 305 37.77 3.74 8.08
C ALA A 305 37.39 5.11 7.48
N LYS A 306 36.17 5.28 7.03
CA LYS A 306 35.59 6.56 6.56
C LYS A 306 34.77 7.29 7.63
N ASN A 307 34.85 6.85 8.88
CA ASN A 307 34.13 7.42 10.03
C ASN A 307 32.60 7.44 9.90
N PHE A 308 32.00 6.47 9.19
CA PHE A 308 30.55 6.33 9.18
C PHE A 308 30.05 5.80 10.54
N PRO A 309 28.99 6.37 11.10
CA PRO A 309 28.35 5.83 12.30
C PRO A 309 27.63 4.51 12.00
N ASP A 310 27.47 3.66 13.00
CA ASP A 310 26.93 2.30 12.87
C ASP A 310 25.57 2.22 12.19
N ASN A 311 24.67 3.18 12.46
CA ASN A 311 23.35 3.25 11.82
C ASN A 311 23.46 3.56 10.32
N GLU A 312 24.42 4.40 9.92
CA GLU A 312 24.65 4.71 8.51
C GLU A 312 25.32 3.54 7.78
N ILE A 313 26.21 2.80 8.45
CA ILE A 313 26.80 1.56 7.89
C ILE A 313 25.70 0.55 7.56
N PHE A 314 24.75 0.33 8.47
CA PHE A 314 23.64 -0.55 8.21
C PHE A 314 22.72 -0.04 7.10
N GLU A 315 22.45 1.26 7.07
CA GLU A 315 21.67 1.91 6.02
C GLU A 315 22.29 1.69 4.64
N LEU A 316 23.57 1.93 4.47
CA LEU A 316 24.29 1.69 3.22
C LEU A 316 24.24 0.22 2.81
N PHE A 317 24.45 -0.68 3.77
CA PHE A 317 24.43 -2.12 3.52
C PHE A 317 23.07 -2.58 3.03
N ILE A 318 22.01 -2.29 3.78
CA ILE A 318 20.66 -2.82 3.51
C ILE A 318 19.99 -2.16 2.30
N ASN A 319 20.37 -0.92 1.96
CA ASN A 319 19.85 -0.22 0.79
C ASN A 319 20.67 -0.51 -0.49
N GLY A 320 21.73 -1.30 -0.39
CA GLY A 320 22.53 -1.74 -1.53
C GLY A 320 23.47 -0.67 -2.07
N TYR A 321 24.13 0.06 -1.18
CA TYR A 321 25.20 0.98 -1.51
C TYR A 321 26.57 0.42 -1.07
N ASP A 322 27.62 0.75 -1.79
CA ASP A 322 28.98 0.53 -1.33
C ASP A 322 29.42 1.61 -0.29
N TRP A 323 30.66 1.51 0.20
CA TRP A 323 31.26 2.49 1.13
C TRP A 323 31.56 3.87 0.51
N ASN A 324 31.40 4.03 -0.81
CA ASN A 324 31.46 5.32 -1.51
C ASN A 324 30.05 5.89 -1.78
N LYS A 325 29.00 5.28 -1.23
CA LYS A 325 27.59 5.61 -1.47
C LYS A 325 27.18 5.43 -2.95
N ILE A 326 27.85 4.51 -3.66
CA ILE A 326 27.51 4.14 -5.03
C ILE A 326 26.53 2.97 -4.99
N PRO A 327 25.40 3.03 -5.73
CA PRO A 327 24.46 1.93 -5.80
C PRO A 327 25.11 0.66 -6.39
N LEU A 328 24.96 -0.47 -5.71
CA LEU A 328 25.47 -1.74 -6.19
C LEU A 328 24.66 -2.25 -7.40
N PRO A 329 25.31 -2.94 -8.36
CA PRO A 329 24.64 -3.79 -9.32
C PRO A 329 23.73 -4.83 -8.63
N LEU A 330 22.64 -5.23 -9.31
CA LEU A 330 21.65 -6.12 -8.71
C LEU A 330 22.23 -7.44 -8.20
N ASN A 331 23.12 -8.08 -8.98
CA ASN A 331 23.77 -9.33 -8.57
C ASN A 331 24.52 -9.20 -7.26
N LEU A 332 25.37 -8.16 -7.12
CA LEU A 332 26.11 -7.91 -5.87
C LEU A 332 25.19 -7.53 -4.70
N TYR A 333 24.05 -6.91 -5.00
CA TYR A 333 23.05 -6.63 -3.97
C TYR A 333 22.37 -7.92 -3.49
N LEU A 334 22.08 -8.85 -4.39
CA LEU A 334 21.48 -10.14 -4.05
C LEU A 334 22.44 -11.02 -3.25
N GLU A 335 23.75 -10.97 -3.54
CA GLU A 335 24.80 -11.65 -2.75
C GLU A 335 24.77 -11.23 -1.27
N ARG A 336 24.40 -10.00 -0.94
CA ARG A 336 24.17 -9.59 0.46
C ARG A 336 23.03 -10.33 1.13
N GLY A 337 22.03 -10.75 0.37
CA GLY A 337 20.96 -11.61 0.87
C GLY A 337 21.48 -13.00 1.28
N ASP A 338 22.38 -13.56 0.49
CA ASP A 338 23.04 -14.84 0.83
C ASP A 338 23.87 -14.71 2.11
N GLU A 339 24.59 -13.61 2.26
CA GLU A 339 25.34 -13.31 3.47
C GLU A 339 24.45 -13.16 4.70
N LEU A 340 23.30 -12.49 4.57
CA LEU A 340 22.32 -12.34 5.65
C LEU A 340 21.66 -13.67 5.99
N LEU A 341 21.36 -14.51 5.01
CA LEU A 341 20.83 -15.86 5.20
C LEU A 341 21.79 -16.69 6.04
N ILE A 342 23.08 -16.73 5.67
CA ILE A 342 24.12 -17.46 6.40
C ILE A 342 24.18 -17.02 7.88
N LEU A 343 24.14 -15.72 8.14
CA LEU A 343 24.16 -15.19 9.49
C LEU A 343 22.90 -15.51 10.28
N TYR A 344 21.74 -15.46 9.61
CA TYR A 344 20.46 -15.76 10.26
C TYR A 344 20.30 -17.22 10.60
N GLU A 345 20.70 -18.13 9.72
CA GLU A 345 20.74 -19.57 10.01
C GLU A 345 21.68 -19.90 11.17
N GLU A 346 22.86 -19.28 11.18
CA GLU A 346 23.82 -19.48 12.27
C GLU A 346 23.31 -18.91 13.60
N PHE A 347 22.59 -17.79 13.55
CA PHE A 347 21.89 -17.24 14.72
C PHE A 347 20.86 -18.22 15.25
N LEU A 348 20.01 -18.80 14.38
CA LEU A 348 18.97 -19.75 14.81
C LEU A 348 19.54 -21.04 15.39
N LYS A 349 20.72 -21.49 14.91
CA LYS A 349 21.39 -22.67 15.45
C LYS A 349 21.95 -22.47 16.85
N ARG A 350 22.28 -21.23 17.21
CA ARG A 350 22.95 -20.88 18.48
C ARG A 350 22.01 -20.27 19.51
N SER A 351 20.84 -19.75 19.09
CA SER A 351 19.81 -19.15 19.98
C SER A 351 18.86 -20.21 20.51
#